data_d75193f700c859ea3bad697642e6c2b2
#
_entry.id   d75193f700c859ea3bad697642e6c2b2
#
_cell.length_a   1.000
_cell.length_b   1.000
_cell.length_c   1.000
_cell.angle_alpha   90.00
_cell.angle_beta   90.00
_cell.angle_gamma   90.00
#
_symmetry.space_group_name_H-M   'P 1'
#
loop_
_entity.id
_entity.type
_entity.pdbx_description
1 polymer ?
#
loop_
_entity_poly.entity_id
_entity_poly.type
_entity_poly.pdbx_seq_one_letter_code
_entity_poly.pdbx_strand_id
1 'polypeptide(L)'
;MLIGIFSDCHCGYKFEEERGEDSFIALDEALEKTSDCDLILIAGDLFDTRIPKPEVFAKVAKILGKAQNIPSRTKFLEIINKEKCEISPSAIRGIPIVAIHGTHERRSKYLINPIQALEHAGLLIHLHCATAVFESEGRKVAIHGMSGVPDRYAKDCFTQWNPNPVEDAVNILMLHNSIVPYIYSPLEPPSMKLEDLPKGFDLYVLGHMHWHETKLLNDGKLLLCGSTVPTTIRKIESEQQKCIFKYNSDIQIIPLEFQRKIFWEEYEFGPNIKDIILNFIETISTSKPKPIINIKIKGVKKDLLLNLSEIENKFSNKAIININKDIEAETLQEQLESIKTLREEKLSPEEHGLKILQEKLKQFNCGIKIDEIFDYLVEGDINLIFNILTGNQQTLKEGLNKWAT
;
A
#
# COMPACT_ATOMS: atom_id res chain seq x y z
N MET A 1 -26.93 -10.76 -0.54
CA MET A 1 -25.81 -10.40 0.34
C MET A 1 -25.19 -9.14 -0.20
N LEU A 2 -25.08 -8.10 0.62
CA LEU A 2 -24.43 -6.82 0.27
C LEU A 2 -23.02 -6.82 0.85
N ILE A 3 -22.01 -6.54 0.04
CA ILE A 3 -20.60 -6.65 0.43
C ILE A 3 -19.93 -5.27 0.27
N GLY A 4 -19.36 -4.75 1.36
CA GLY A 4 -18.54 -3.55 1.35
C GLY A 4 -17.10 -3.87 0.96
N ILE A 5 -16.47 -3.09 0.09
CA ILE A 5 -15.13 -3.36 -0.43
C ILE A 5 -14.31 -2.07 -0.46
N PHE A 6 -13.10 -2.11 0.09
CA PHE A 6 -12.11 -1.04 -0.02
C PHE A 6 -10.69 -1.60 0.14
N SER A 7 -9.68 -0.78 -0.13
CA SER A 7 -8.28 -1.18 -0.14
C SER A 7 -7.37 0.01 0.13
N ASP A 8 -6.09 -0.26 0.35
CA ASP A 8 -5.01 0.74 0.34
C ASP A 8 -5.32 1.94 1.25
N CYS A 9 -5.70 1.63 2.51
CA CYS A 9 -6.02 2.65 3.51
C CYS A 9 -4.77 3.36 4.03
N HIS A 10 -3.61 2.71 3.99
CA HIS A 10 -2.31 3.24 4.43
C HIS A 10 -2.38 3.92 5.79
N CYS A 11 -3.02 3.28 6.77
CA CYS A 11 -3.13 3.82 8.12
C CYS A 11 -1.74 4.04 8.73
N GLY A 12 -1.50 5.26 9.19
CA GLY A 12 -0.20 5.70 9.67
C GLY A 12 0.65 6.44 8.63
N TYR A 13 0.16 6.60 7.39
CA TYR A 13 0.83 7.46 6.41
C TYR A 13 0.98 8.88 6.94
N LYS A 14 2.24 9.36 6.98
CA LYS A 14 2.59 10.68 7.52
C LYS A 14 2.06 10.94 8.95
N PHE A 15 2.07 9.91 9.80
CA PHE A 15 1.43 9.92 11.12
C PHE A 15 1.84 11.09 12.03
N GLU A 16 3.08 11.56 11.92
CA GLU A 16 3.61 12.68 12.72
C GLU A 16 3.52 14.04 12.00
N GLU A 17 2.97 14.06 10.78
CA GLU A 17 2.81 15.24 9.97
C GLU A 17 1.35 15.74 9.96
N GLU A 18 1.10 16.85 9.27
CA GLU A 18 -0.24 17.45 9.12
C GLU A 18 -1.29 16.49 8.52
N ARG A 19 -0.85 15.46 7.79
CA ARG A 19 -1.71 14.46 7.17
C ARG A 19 -1.92 13.21 8.03
N GLY A 20 -1.38 13.18 9.23
CA GLY A 20 -1.34 11.98 10.06
C GLY A 20 -2.70 11.41 10.46
N GLU A 21 -3.75 12.22 10.46
CA GLU A 21 -5.11 11.77 10.77
C GLU A 21 -5.92 11.38 9.51
N ASP A 22 -5.48 11.74 8.31
CA ASP A 22 -6.24 11.56 7.07
C ASP A 22 -6.67 10.10 6.86
N SER A 23 -5.75 9.16 7.03
CA SER A 23 -6.00 7.73 6.78
C SER A 23 -6.96 7.11 7.81
N PHE A 24 -6.94 7.60 9.06
CA PHE A 24 -7.85 7.10 10.09
C PHE A 24 -9.26 7.66 9.90
N ILE A 25 -9.40 8.92 9.50
CA ILE A 25 -10.70 9.52 9.18
C ILE A 25 -11.33 8.81 7.98
N ALA A 26 -10.54 8.56 6.93
CA ALA A 26 -11.01 7.85 5.75
C ALA A 26 -11.38 6.38 6.04
N LEU A 27 -10.62 5.67 6.88
CA LEU A 27 -10.94 4.31 7.30
C LEU A 27 -12.22 4.28 8.15
N ASP A 28 -12.39 5.23 9.07
CA ASP A 28 -13.58 5.31 9.91
C ASP A 28 -14.83 5.59 9.07
N GLU A 29 -14.74 6.51 8.12
CA GLU A 29 -15.82 6.80 7.17
C GLU A 29 -16.10 5.59 6.26
N ALA A 30 -15.07 4.88 5.77
CA ALA A 30 -15.24 3.68 4.97
C ALA A 30 -16.02 2.60 5.74
N LEU A 31 -15.70 2.41 7.02
CA LEU A 31 -16.40 1.47 7.88
C LEU A 31 -17.85 1.91 8.16
N GLU A 32 -18.07 3.20 8.40
CA GLU A 32 -19.42 3.75 8.60
C GLU A 32 -20.29 3.52 7.36
N LYS A 33 -19.77 3.85 6.17
CA LYS A 33 -20.49 3.67 4.89
C LYS A 33 -20.72 2.21 4.53
N THR A 34 -20.03 1.26 5.17
CA THR A 34 -20.25 -0.19 5.00
C THR A 34 -21.05 -0.83 6.15
N SER A 35 -21.56 -0.03 7.08
CA SER A 35 -22.29 -0.50 8.27
C SER A 35 -23.62 -1.21 7.96
N ASP A 36 -24.17 -1.03 6.77
CA ASP A 36 -25.36 -1.72 6.25
C ASP A 36 -25.04 -2.98 5.44
N CYS A 37 -23.76 -3.32 5.30
CA CYS A 37 -23.30 -4.49 4.54
C CYS A 37 -23.36 -5.78 5.39
N ASP A 38 -23.46 -6.91 4.72
CA ASP A 38 -23.41 -8.24 5.34
C ASP A 38 -21.96 -8.68 5.63
N LEU A 39 -21.01 -8.18 4.83
CA LEU A 39 -19.60 -8.55 4.86
C LEU A 39 -18.74 -7.37 4.40
N ILE A 40 -17.55 -7.22 4.96
CA ILE A 40 -16.59 -6.20 4.56
C ILE A 40 -15.30 -6.86 4.06
N LEU A 41 -14.80 -6.42 2.91
CA LEU A 41 -13.56 -6.88 2.30
C LEU A 41 -12.53 -5.76 2.29
N ILE A 42 -11.31 -6.05 2.77
CA ILE A 42 -10.17 -5.14 2.73
C ILE A 42 -9.08 -5.79 1.86
N ALA A 43 -8.86 -5.24 0.67
CA ALA A 43 -8.00 -5.84 -0.33
C ALA A 43 -6.52 -5.44 -0.19
N GLY A 44 -6.00 -5.33 1.04
CA GLY A 44 -4.60 -5.12 1.38
C GLY A 44 -4.22 -3.67 1.66
N ASP A 45 -2.98 -3.48 2.11
CA ASP A 45 -2.37 -2.20 2.49
C ASP A 45 -3.26 -1.36 3.42
N LEU A 46 -3.80 -2.02 4.47
CA LEU A 46 -4.52 -1.34 5.56
C LEU A 46 -3.56 -0.45 6.36
N PHE A 47 -2.32 -0.90 6.56
CA PHE A 47 -1.26 -0.13 7.20
C PHE A 47 -0.21 0.33 6.19
N ASP A 48 0.37 1.49 6.45
CA ASP A 48 1.43 2.07 5.60
C ASP A 48 2.80 1.44 5.80
N THR A 49 3.00 0.70 6.87
CA THR A 49 4.31 0.11 7.23
C THR A 49 4.19 -1.32 7.74
N ARG A 50 5.28 -2.08 7.58
CA ARG A 50 5.39 -3.48 8.05
C ARG A 50 5.28 -3.62 9.57
N ILE A 51 5.68 -2.59 10.29
CA ILE A 51 5.66 -2.52 11.76
C ILE A 51 5.03 -1.18 12.12
N PRO A 52 3.68 -1.09 12.18
CA PRO A 52 3.01 0.14 12.57
C PRO A 52 3.33 0.48 14.03
N LYS A 53 3.43 1.79 14.32
CA LYS A 53 3.57 2.26 15.70
C LYS A 53 2.38 1.77 16.54
N PRO A 54 2.57 1.51 17.84
CA PRO A 54 1.48 1.05 18.72
C PRO A 54 0.24 1.96 18.67
N GLU A 55 0.44 3.28 18.56
CA GLU A 55 -0.64 4.27 18.46
C GLU A 55 -1.44 4.10 17.17
N VAL A 56 -0.77 3.82 16.05
CA VAL A 56 -1.38 3.55 14.75
C VAL A 56 -2.19 2.25 14.81
N PHE A 57 -1.57 1.19 15.35
CA PHE A 57 -2.23 -0.10 15.49
C PHE A 57 -3.48 -0.01 16.39
N ALA A 58 -3.38 0.69 17.52
CA ALA A 58 -4.49 0.88 18.45
C ALA A 58 -5.66 1.67 17.83
N LYS A 59 -5.37 2.72 17.04
CA LYS A 59 -6.40 3.48 16.32
C LYS A 59 -7.12 2.60 15.31
N VAL A 60 -6.40 1.83 14.48
CA VAL A 60 -6.99 0.91 13.51
C VAL A 60 -7.83 -0.16 14.20
N ALA A 61 -7.30 -0.80 15.24
CA ALA A 61 -8.02 -1.81 16.01
C ALA A 61 -9.33 -1.26 16.62
N LYS A 62 -9.30 -0.02 17.14
CA LYS A 62 -10.48 0.67 17.67
C LYS A 62 -11.54 0.92 16.58
N ILE A 63 -11.11 1.32 15.37
CA ILE A 63 -12.03 1.58 14.26
C ILE A 63 -12.65 0.26 13.81
N LEU A 64 -11.86 -0.78 13.51
CA LEU A 64 -12.36 -2.07 13.06
C LEU A 64 -13.28 -2.74 14.08
N GLY A 65 -13.01 -2.57 15.37
CA GLY A 65 -13.85 -3.08 16.46
C GLY A 65 -15.30 -2.56 16.44
N LYS A 66 -15.59 -1.47 15.73
CA LYS A 66 -16.96 -0.97 15.56
C LYS A 66 -17.84 -1.96 14.81
N ALA A 67 -17.30 -2.67 13.81
CA ALA A 67 -18.04 -3.65 13.01
C ALA A 67 -18.60 -4.81 13.87
N GLN A 68 -17.88 -5.20 14.93
CA GLN A 68 -18.31 -6.27 15.84
C GLN A 68 -19.56 -5.93 16.66
N ASN A 69 -19.89 -4.65 16.79
CA ASN A 69 -21.04 -4.17 17.52
C ASN A 69 -22.29 -3.96 16.63
N ILE A 70 -22.15 -4.13 15.32
CA ILE A 70 -23.25 -4.00 14.37
C ILE A 70 -23.92 -5.38 14.22
N PRO A 71 -25.23 -5.55 14.51
CA PRO A 71 -25.90 -6.82 14.32
C PRO A 71 -25.77 -7.31 12.88
N SER A 72 -25.39 -8.56 12.70
CA SER A 72 -25.27 -9.19 11.39
C SER A 72 -26.01 -10.54 11.35
N ARG A 73 -26.53 -10.86 10.16
CA ARG A 73 -27.15 -12.18 9.87
C ARG A 73 -26.18 -13.11 9.16
N THR A 74 -24.98 -12.63 8.88
CA THR A 74 -23.96 -13.38 8.15
C THR A 74 -23.40 -14.49 9.01
N LYS A 75 -23.43 -15.71 8.47
CA LYS A 75 -22.89 -16.91 9.10
C LYS A 75 -21.60 -17.30 8.41
N PHE A 76 -20.55 -17.51 9.17
CA PHE A 76 -19.34 -18.16 8.70
C PHE A 76 -19.59 -19.67 8.61
N LEU A 77 -19.39 -20.25 7.41
CA LEU A 77 -19.63 -21.66 7.17
C LEU A 77 -18.34 -22.47 7.29
N GLU A 78 -17.36 -22.14 6.47
CA GLU A 78 -16.10 -22.89 6.39
C GLU A 78 -14.94 -22.05 5.90
N ILE A 79 -13.74 -22.59 6.08
CA ILE A 79 -12.51 -22.04 5.51
C ILE A 79 -11.72 -23.19 4.85
N ILE A 80 -11.17 -22.92 3.67
CA ILE A 80 -10.42 -23.87 2.84
C ILE A 80 -8.98 -23.38 2.77
N ASN A 81 -8.04 -24.29 2.89
CA ASN A 81 -6.58 -24.03 2.93
C ASN A 81 -6.10 -23.19 4.15
N LYS A 82 -6.88 -23.21 5.23
CA LYS A 82 -6.52 -22.63 6.52
C LYS A 82 -7.25 -23.41 7.62
N GLU A 83 -6.65 -23.52 8.82
CA GLU A 83 -7.25 -24.22 9.93
C GLU A 83 -8.39 -23.39 10.56
N LYS A 84 -9.55 -24.02 10.77
CA LYS A 84 -10.71 -23.34 11.37
C LYS A 84 -10.44 -22.84 12.79
N CYS A 85 -9.58 -23.49 13.53
CA CYS A 85 -9.18 -23.07 14.88
C CYS A 85 -8.38 -21.76 14.92
N GLU A 86 -7.85 -21.32 13.78
CA GLU A 86 -7.18 -20.03 13.65
C GLU A 86 -8.19 -18.86 13.61
N ILE A 87 -9.45 -19.12 13.31
CA ILE A 87 -10.49 -18.09 13.25
C ILE A 87 -11.05 -17.82 14.64
N SER A 88 -10.80 -16.63 15.16
CA SER A 88 -11.39 -16.21 16.43
C SER A 88 -12.92 -16.09 16.33
N PRO A 89 -13.69 -16.61 17.31
CA PRO A 89 -15.13 -16.37 17.36
C PRO A 89 -15.51 -14.89 17.37
N SER A 90 -14.63 -14.01 17.84
CA SER A 90 -14.84 -12.57 17.81
C SER A 90 -14.81 -11.99 16.40
N ALA A 91 -14.00 -12.56 15.48
CA ALA A 91 -13.88 -12.11 14.10
C ALA A 91 -15.14 -12.33 13.25
N ILE A 92 -16.03 -13.21 13.69
CA ILE A 92 -17.33 -13.49 13.04
C ILE A 92 -18.50 -12.86 13.80
N ARG A 93 -18.22 -12.06 14.83
CA ARG A 93 -19.23 -11.34 15.60
C ARG A 93 -19.54 -10.01 14.91
N GLY A 94 -20.83 -9.68 14.78
CA GLY A 94 -21.26 -8.48 14.05
C GLY A 94 -21.06 -8.66 12.54
N ILE A 95 -20.65 -7.60 11.84
CA ILE A 95 -20.30 -7.67 10.41
C ILE A 95 -18.89 -8.25 10.29
N PRO A 96 -18.69 -9.45 9.71
CA PRO A 96 -17.36 -10.00 9.53
C PRO A 96 -16.51 -9.13 8.59
N ILE A 97 -15.24 -8.99 8.91
CA ILE A 97 -14.25 -8.32 8.05
C ILE A 97 -13.30 -9.41 7.54
N VAL A 98 -13.15 -9.52 6.22
CA VAL A 98 -12.15 -10.38 5.58
C VAL A 98 -11.08 -9.50 4.95
N ALA A 99 -9.82 -9.74 5.25
CA ALA A 99 -8.70 -8.96 4.76
C ALA A 99 -7.59 -9.83 4.19
N ILE A 100 -6.90 -9.30 3.20
CA ILE A 100 -5.58 -9.77 2.78
C ILE A 100 -4.54 -8.73 3.20
N HIS A 101 -3.28 -9.12 3.42
CA HIS A 101 -2.22 -8.13 3.60
C HIS A 101 -1.66 -7.70 2.24
N GLY A 102 -1.25 -6.44 2.16
CA GLY A 102 -0.64 -5.89 0.96
C GLY A 102 0.89 -5.91 0.98
N THR A 103 1.50 -5.12 0.11
CA THR A 103 2.94 -5.05 -0.06
C THR A 103 3.62 -4.30 1.09
N HIS A 104 2.98 -3.28 1.65
CA HIS A 104 3.48 -2.49 2.78
C HIS A 104 3.50 -3.28 4.09
N GLU A 105 2.63 -4.26 4.24
CA GLU A 105 2.44 -5.04 5.47
C GLU A 105 3.23 -6.35 5.47
N ARG A 106 3.76 -6.75 4.31
CA ARG A 106 4.46 -8.04 4.15
C ARG A 106 5.68 -8.14 5.04
N ARG A 107 5.81 -9.26 5.73
CA ARG A 107 6.97 -9.61 6.56
C ARG A 107 7.58 -10.95 6.12
N SER A 108 8.77 -11.26 6.62
CA SER A 108 9.43 -12.54 6.37
C SER A 108 8.60 -13.72 6.91
N LYS A 109 8.76 -14.89 6.34
CA LYS A 109 7.92 -16.09 6.54
C LYS A 109 7.59 -16.44 8.00
N TYR A 110 8.46 -16.14 8.95
CA TYR A 110 8.29 -16.49 10.36
C TYR A 110 7.84 -15.31 11.25
N LEU A 111 7.59 -14.16 10.67
CA LEU A 111 7.21 -12.96 11.39
C LEU A 111 5.73 -12.65 11.16
N ILE A 112 5.01 -12.37 12.24
CA ILE A 112 3.60 -11.97 12.19
C ILE A 112 3.50 -10.58 11.54
N ASN A 113 2.71 -10.46 10.50
CA ASN A 113 2.40 -9.17 9.90
C ASN A 113 1.23 -8.48 10.66
N PRO A 114 1.02 -7.17 10.49
CA PRO A 114 0.02 -6.45 11.25
C PRO A 114 -1.42 -6.92 11.00
N ILE A 115 -1.73 -7.48 9.83
CA ILE A 115 -3.07 -8.05 9.54
C ILE A 115 -3.27 -9.35 10.32
N GLN A 116 -2.26 -10.22 10.38
CA GLN A 116 -2.30 -11.42 11.23
C GLN A 116 -2.42 -11.04 12.72
N ALA A 117 -1.77 -9.96 13.16
CA ALA A 117 -1.92 -9.48 14.54
C ALA A 117 -3.36 -9.04 14.84
N LEU A 118 -4.04 -8.37 13.90
CA LEU A 118 -5.46 -8.02 14.01
C LEU A 118 -6.36 -9.28 14.00
N GLU A 119 -6.03 -10.30 13.21
CA GLU A 119 -6.73 -11.58 13.22
C GLU A 119 -6.59 -12.28 14.57
N HIS A 120 -5.38 -12.37 15.12
CA HIS A 120 -5.15 -12.95 16.45
C HIS A 120 -5.86 -12.15 17.55
N ALA A 121 -6.06 -10.83 17.37
CA ALA A 121 -6.90 -10.02 18.23
C ALA A 121 -8.41 -10.24 18.02
N GLY A 122 -8.80 -11.05 17.03
CA GLY A 122 -10.19 -11.38 16.73
C GLY A 122 -10.98 -10.26 16.06
N LEU A 123 -10.33 -9.35 15.34
CA LEU A 123 -10.97 -8.21 14.69
C LEU A 123 -11.34 -8.47 13.23
N LEU A 124 -10.69 -9.42 12.58
CA LEU A 124 -10.90 -9.76 11.17
C LEU A 124 -10.48 -11.21 10.90
N ILE A 125 -10.76 -11.68 9.69
CA ILE A 125 -10.27 -12.94 9.13
C ILE A 125 -9.24 -12.61 8.05
N HIS A 126 -8.00 -13.05 8.23
CA HIS A 126 -6.93 -12.87 7.27
C HIS A 126 -6.88 -14.04 6.29
N LEU A 127 -6.82 -13.75 4.99
CA LEU A 127 -6.66 -14.75 3.94
C LEU A 127 -5.30 -14.60 3.23
N HIS A 128 -4.64 -15.73 3.04
CA HIS A 128 -3.48 -15.87 2.17
C HIS A 128 -3.48 -17.24 1.54
N CYS A 129 -3.73 -17.33 0.24
CA CYS A 129 -3.95 -18.57 -0.49
C CYS A 129 -5.03 -19.45 0.17
N ALA A 130 -6.11 -18.83 0.64
CA ALA A 130 -7.19 -19.46 1.36
C ALA A 130 -8.56 -18.91 0.93
N THR A 131 -9.61 -19.66 1.24
CA THR A 131 -10.98 -19.29 0.89
C THR A 131 -11.88 -19.36 2.12
N ALA A 132 -12.62 -18.30 2.41
CA ALA A 132 -13.63 -18.25 3.46
C ALA A 132 -15.04 -18.21 2.85
N VAL A 133 -15.94 -19.06 3.34
CA VAL A 133 -17.32 -19.17 2.84
C VAL A 133 -18.30 -18.65 3.89
N PHE A 134 -19.19 -17.78 3.46
CA PHE A 134 -20.22 -17.16 4.28
C PHE A 134 -21.61 -17.39 3.68
N GLU A 135 -22.62 -17.27 4.52
CA GLU A 135 -24.03 -17.31 4.12
C GLU A 135 -24.81 -16.17 4.79
N SER A 136 -25.61 -15.47 4.04
CA SER A 136 -26.62 -14.54 4.55
C SER A 136 -27.92 -14.70 3.76
N GLU A 137 -29.03 -14.89 4.46
CA GLU A 137 -30.37 -15.04 3.88
C GLU A 137 -30.47 -16.12 2.77
N GLY A 138 -29.77 -17.25 2.95
CA GLY A 138 -29.73 -18.37 2.01
C GLY A 138 -28.84 -18.16 0.77
N ARG A 139 -28.11 -17.06 0.71
CA ARG A 139 -27.12 -16.80 -0.36
C ARG A 139 -25.72 -17.05 0.16
N LYS A 140 -24.98 -17.91 -0.51
CA LYS A 140 -23.57 -18.19 -0.20
C LYS A 140 -22.65 -17.25 -0.97
N VAL A 141 -21.55 -16.87 -0.31
CA VAL A 141 -20.42 -16.16 -0.93
C VAL A 141 -19.11 -16.82 -0.51
N ALA A 142 -18.22 -17.05 -1.45
CA ALA A 142 -16.88 -17.56 -1.22
C ALA A 142 -15.86 -16.45 -1.54
N ILE A 143 -15.06 -16.09 -0.54
CA ILE A 143 -14.02 -15.09 -0.65
C ILE A 143 -12.68 -15.80 -0.73
N HIS A 144 -12.04 -15.71 -1.89
CA HIS A 144 -10.73 -16.28 -2.16
C HIS A 144 -9.68 -15.18 -2.05
N GLY A 145 -8.67 -15.35 -1.21
CA GLY A 145 -7.69 -14.29 -0.96
C GLY A 145 -6.25 -14.75 -1.13
N MET A 146 -5.48 -14.05 -1.96
CA MET A 146 -4.03 -14.12 -1.98
C MET A 146 -3.46 -12.75 -1.60
N SER A 147 -2.79 -12.70 -0.46
CA SER A 147 -2.11 -11.51 0.04
C SER A 147 -0.89 -11.13 -0.79
N GLY A 148 -0.41 -9.91 -0.65
CA GLY A 148 0.74 -9.38 -1.38
C GLY A 148 2.01 -10.22 -1.17
N VAL A 149 2.55 -10.73 -2.26
CA VAL A 149 3.85 -11.44 -2.31
C VAL A 149 4.82 -10.65 -3.21
N PRO A 150 6.14 -10.90 -3.15
CA PRO A 150 7.04 -10.26 -4.12
C PRO A 150 6.61 -10.58 -5.55
N ASP A 151 6.52 -9.56 -6.42
CA ASP A 151 5.97 -9.70 -7.78
C ASP A 151 6.62 -10.84 -8.58
N ARG A 152 7.93 -11.03 -8.43
CA ARG A 152 8.66 -12.14 -9.07
C ARG A 152 8.17 -13.54 -8.70
N TYR A 153 7.45 -13.69 -7.59
CA TYR A 153 6.91 -14.97 -7.12
C TYR A 153 5.38 -15.02 -7.19
N ALA A 154 4.72 -13.92 -7.56
CA ALA A 154 3.27 -13.81 -7.51
C ALA A 154 2.60 -14.87 -8.40
N LYS A 155 3.09 -15.05 -9.62
CA LYS A 155 2.56 -16.04 -10.56
C LYS A 155 2.74 -17.48 -10.07
N ASP A 156 3.91 -17.81 -9.54
CA ASP A 156 4.21 -19.15 -9.04
C ASP A 156 3.34 -19.48 -7.82
N CYS A 157 3.24 -18.54 -6.88
CA CYS A 157 2.38 -18.66 -5.70
C CYS A 157 0.92 -18.85 -6.09
N PHE A 158 0.42 -18.06 -7.03
CA PHE A 158 -0.95 -18.14 -7.52
C PHE A 158 -1.22 -19.47 -8.23
N THR A 159 -0.30 -19.92 -9.08
CA THR A 159 -0.39 -21.19 -9.80
C THR A 159 -0.37 -22.38 -8.83
N GLN A 160 0.45 -22.32 -7.78
CA GLN A 160 0.52 -23.36 -6.76
C GLN A 160 -0.78 -23.41 -5.93
N TRP A 161 -1.35 -22.26 -5.58
CA TRP A 161 -2.61 -22.18 -4.86
C TRP A 161 -3.77 -22.68 -5.70
N ASN A 162 -3.82 -22.32 -6.99
CA ASN A 162 -4.84 -22.74 -7.96
C ASN A 162 -6.27 -22.63 -7.42
N PRO A 163 -6.77 -21.40 -7.13
CA PRO A 163 -8.09 -21.22 -6.56
C PRO A 163 -9.19 -21.68 -7.52
N ASN A 164 -10.15 -22.44 -6.99
CA ASN A 164 -11.30 -22.90 -7.76
C ASN A 164 -12.59 -22.31 -7.17
N PRO A 165 -13.53 -21.90 -8.02
CA PRO A 165 -14.85 -21.45 -7.56
C PRO A 165 -15.56 -22.49 -6.71
N VAL A 166 -16.25 -22.03 -5.65
CA VAL A 166 -17.13 -22.87 -4.83
C VAL A 166 -18.49 -22.96 -5.50
N GLU A 167 -19.01 -24.19 -5.64
CA GLU A 167 -20.34 -24.43 -6.24
C GLU A 167 -21.45 -23.76 -5.42
N ASP A 168 -22.49 -23.29 -6.10
CA ASP A 168 -23.65 -22.63 -5.52
C ASP A 168 -23.32 -21.41 -4.62
N ALA A 169 -22.21 -20.73 -4.90
CA ALA A 169 -21.79 -19.53 -4.22
C ALA A 169 -21.42 -18.42 -5.21
N VAL A 170 -21.58 -17.16 -4.80
CA VAL A 170 -20.96 -16.03 -5.47
C VAL A 170 -19.46 -16.07 -5.12
N ASN A 171 -18.61 -16.10 -6.13
CA ASN A 171 -17.17 -16.26 -5.97
C ASN A 171 -16.43 -14.94 -6.18
N ILE A 172 -15.71 -14.48 -5.17
CA ILE A 172 -14.92 -13.23 -5.20
C ILE A 172 -13.45 -13.56 -4.99
N LEU A 173 -12.60 -13.17 -5.94
CA LEU A 173 -11.15 -13.33 -5.87
C LEU A 173 -10.49 -12.01 -5.50
N MET A 174 -9.81 -11.95 -4.35
CA MET A 174 -9.05 -10.78 -3.88
C MET A 174 -7.56 -11.01 -4.06
N LEU A 175 -6.87 -10.03 -4.66
CA LEU A 175 -5.43 -10.03 -4.90
C LEU A 175 -4.83 -8.67 -4.57
N HIS A 176 -3.56 -8.66 -4.11
CA HIS A 176 -2.83 -7.42 -3.87
C HIS A 176 -1.40 -7.53 -4.44
N ASN A 177 -1.30 -7.44 -5.75
CA ASN A 177 -0.04 -7.47 -6.50
C ASN A 177 -0.16 -6.63 -7.77
N SER A 178 0.99 -6.25 -8.34
CA SER A 178 1.04 -5.71 -9.70
C SER A 178 0.53 -6.75 -10.70
N ILE A 179 -0.50 -6.41 -11.48
CA ILE A 179 -1.08 -7.28 -12.52
C ILE A 179 -1.16 -6.49 -13.82
N VAL A 180 -0.41 -6.91 -14.85
CA VAL A 180 -0.39 -6.21 -16.15
C VAL A 180 -1.79 -6.17 -16.75
N PRO A 181 -2.31 -4.99 -17.17
CA PRO A 181 -1.61 -3.71 -17.39
C PRO A 181 -1.54 -2.77 -16.16
N TYR A 182 -2.06 -3.16 -15.00
CA TYR A 182 -2.07 -2.35 -13.78
C TYR A 182 -0.73 -2.45 -13.06
N ILE A 183 0.19 -1.58 -13.46
CA ILE A 183 1.56 -1.48 -12.96
C ILE A 183 1.93 -0.01 -12.79
N TYR A 184 2.79 0.30 -11.82
CA TYR A 184 3.26 1.67 -11.60
C TYR A 184 4.33 2.10 -12.59
N SER A 185 5.14 1.16 -13.07
CA SER A 185 6.22 1.42 -14.02
C SER A 185 6.44 0.23 -14.96
N PRO A 186 6.70 0.47 -16.25
CA PRO A 186 7.12 -0.59 -17.18
C PRO A 186 8.44 -1.29 -16.77
N LEU A 187 9.18 -0.70 -15.83
CA LEU A 187 10.43 -1.25 -15.29
C LEU A 187 10.22 -2.21 -14.12
N GLU A 188 8.98 -2.37 -13.66
CA GLU A 188 8.66 -3.34 -12.62
C GLU A 188 8.98 -4.77 -13.08
N PRO A 189 9.42 -5.64 -12.13
CA PRO A 189 9.67 -7.03 -12.48
C PRO A 189 8.41 -7.68 -13.05
N PRO A 190 8.56 -8.69 -13.90
CA PRO A 190 7.42 -9.44 -14.41
C PRO A 190 6.58 -9.98 -13.25
N SER A 191 5.29 -9.71 -13.31
CA SER A 191 4.30 -10.19 -12.37
C SER A 191 3.24 -11.00 -13.10
N MET A 192 2.04 -11.06 -12.54
CA MET A 192 0.89 -11.69 -13.17
C MET A 192 0.34 -10.82 -14.30
N LYS A 193 -0.45 -11.45 -15.17
CA LYS A 193 -1.28 -10.78 -16.18
C LYS A 193 -2.74 -11.09 -15.91
N LEU A 194 -3.64 -10.27 -16.46
CA LEU A 194 -5.08 -10.54 -16.37
C LEU A 194 -5.48 -11.91 -16.96
N GLU A 195 -4.76 -12.37 -17.99
CA GLU A 195 -4.99 -13.67 -18.62
C GLU A 195 -4.61 -14.86 -17.72
N ASP A 196 -3.79 -14.64 -16.68
CA ASP A 196 -3.44 -15.66 -15.70
C ASP A 196 -4.56 -15.90 -14.68
N LEU A 197 -5.57 -15.01 -14.62
CA LEU A 197 -6.68 -15.13 -13.67
C LEU A 197 -7.70 -16.19 -14.15
N PRO A 198 -8.13 -17.09 -13.26
CA PRO A 198 -9.06 -18.17 -13.62
C PRO A 198 -10.45 -17.62 -13.95
N LYS A 199 -11.22 -18.38 -14.70
CA LYS A 199 -12.64 -18.13 -14.99
C LYS A 199 -13.54 -18.63 -13.85
N GLY A 200 -14.82 -18.24 -13.89
CA GLY A 200 -15.83 -18.71 -12.95
C GLY A 200 -15.91 -17.89 -11.65
N PHE A 201 -15.26 -16.73 -11.61
CA PHE A 201 -15.39 -15.76 -10.51
C PHE A 201 -16.31 -14.62 -10.93
N ASP A 202 -17.26 -14.28 -10.07
CA ASP A 202 -18.22 -13.19 -10.30
C ASP A 202 -17.57 -11.83 -10.15
N LEU A 203 -16.56 -11.73 -9.26
CA LEU A 203 -15.84 -10.49 -9.01
C LEU A 203 -14.35 -10.76 -8.75
N TYR A 204 -13.49 -10.01 -9.43
CA TYR A 204 -12.05 -9.92 -9.21
C TYR A 204 -11.75 -8.59 -8.55
N VAL A 205 -11.27 -8.60 -7.32
CA VAL A 205 -10.94 -7.42 -6.51
C VAL A 205 -9.43 -7.26 -6.45
N LEU A 206 -8.90 -6.18 -7.00
CA LEU A 206 -7.47 -5.87 -7.03
C LEU A 206 -7.19 -4.65 -6.15
N GLY A 207 -6.33 -4.79 -5.15
CA GLY A 207 -5.68 -3.70 -4.45
C GLY A 207 -4.37 -3.27 -5.14
N HIS A 208 -3.53 -2.54 -4.41
CA HIS A 208 -2.20 -2.07 -4.79
C HIS A 208 -2.16 -0.81 -5.66
N MET A 209 -3.02 -0.66 -6.65
CA MET A 209 -3.12 0.58 -7.43
C MET A 209 -3.99 1.60 -6.71
N HIS A 210 -3.57 2.87 -6.67
CA HIS A 210 -4.26 3.91 -5.88
C HIS A 210 -5.38 4.65 -6.63
N TRP A 211 -5.62 4.33 -7.90
CA TRP A 211 -6.80 4.76 -8.67
C TRP A 211 -7.78 3.63 -8.80
N HIS A 212 -9.05 3.94 -8.99
CA HIS A 212 -10.08 2.93 -9.16
C HIS A 212 -10.51 2.77 -10.62
N GLU A 213 -10.87 1.55 -10.99
CA GLU A 213 -11.42 1.20 -12.31
C GLU A 213 -12.33 -0.01 -12.18
N THR A 214 -13.37 -0.05 -13.01
CA THR A 214 -14.25 -1.21 -13.13
C THR A 214 -14.39 -1.61 -14.59
N LYS A 215 -14.31 -2.92 -14.88
CA LYS A 215 -14.54 -3.45 -16.22
C LYS A 215 -14.99 -4.91 -16.19
N LEU A 216 -15.41 -5.42 -17.32
CA LEU A 216 -15.68 -6.86 -17.47
C LEU A 216 -14.37 -7.63 -17.61
N LEU A 217 -14.28 -8.78 -16.97
CA LEU A 217 -13.16 -9.69 -17.08
C LEU A 217 -13.67 -11.13 -17.03
N ASN A 218 -13.35 -11.92 -18.04
CA ASN A 218 -13.91 -13.26 -18.24
C ASN A 218 -15.45 -13.23 -18.19
N ASP A 219 -16.06 -14.03 -17.33
CA ASP A 219 -17.51 -14.09 -17.13
C ASP A 219 -17.98 -13.21 -15.95
N GLY A 220 -17.06 -12.49 -15.31
CA GLY A 220 -17.31 -11.64 -14.15
C GLY A 220 -16.90 -10.18 -14.32
N LYS A 221 -16.75 -9.48 -13.20
CA LYS A 221 -16.36 -8.07 -13.14
C LYS A 221 -15.00 -7.93 -12.49
N LEU A 222 -14.19 -7.01 -12.98
CA LEU A 222 -12.96 -6.56 -12.34
C LEU A 222 -13.22 -5.25 -11.62
N LEU A 223 -12.79 -5.18 -10.37
CA LEU A 223 -12.73 -4.00 -9.55
C LEU A 223 -11.28 -3.74 -9.13
N LEU A 224 -10.70 -2.68 -9.64
CA LEU A 224 -9.51 -2.06 -9.09
C LEU A 224 -9.97 -1.06 -8.02
N CYS A 225 -9.64 -1.30 -6.75
CA CYS A 225 -10.27 -0.55 -5.65
C CYS A 225 -9.76 0.89 -5.53
N GLY A 226 -8.50 1.13 -5.81
CA GLY A 226 -7.88 2.39 -5.44
C GLY A 226 -7.67 2.54 -3.93
N SER A 227 -7.01 3.60 -3.52
CA SER A 227 -6.76 3.92 -2.12
C SER A 227 -7.86 4.81 -1.53
N THR A 228 -8.08 4.71 -0.22
CA THR A 228 -9.03 5.59 0.50
C THR A 228 -8.45 6.99 0.75
N VAL A 229 -7.12 7.13 0.69
CA VAL A 229 -6.41 8.42 0.83
C VAL A 229 -5.34 8.55 -0.25
N PRO A 230 -5.02 9.77 -0.68
CA PRO A 230 -3.93 9.99 -1.63
C PRO A 230 -2.57 9.82 -0.90
N THR A 231 -1.78 8.85 -1.30
CA THR A 231 -0.42 8.63 -0.77
C THR A 231 0.63 8.98 -1.81
N THR A 232 0.63 8.30 -2.94
CA THR A 232 1.48 8.59 -4.09
C THR A 232 0.70 9.49 -5.05
N ILE A 233 0.90 10.80 -4.96
CA ILE A 233 0.09 11.75 -5.71
C ILE A 233 0.52 11.73 -7.17
N ARG A 234 -0.23 11.01 -7.98
CA ARG A 234 -0.11 10.96 -9.45
C ARG A 234 -1.24 11.78 -10.09
N LYS A 235 -1.07 12.14 -11.35
CA LYS A 235 -2.08 12.87 -12.10
C LYS A 235 -3.44 12.16 -12.08
N ILE A 236 -3.46 10.87 -12.34
CA ILE A 236 -4.70 10.07 -12.32
C ILE A 236 -5.42 10.10 -10.97
N GLU A 237 -4.69 10.14 -9.86
CA GLU A 237 -5.29 10.26 -8.51
C GLU A 237 -5.88 11.66 -8.26
N SER A 238 -5.33 12.70 -8.89
CA SER A 238 -5.87 14.06 -8.76
C SER A 238 -7.19 14.25 -9.51
N GLU A 239 -7.46 13.39 -10.49
CA GLU A 239 -8.65 13.43 -11.35
C GLU A 239 -9.80 12.56 -10.82
N GLN A 240 -9.54 11.72 -9.81
CA GLN A 240 -10.53 10.79 -9.25
C GLN A 240 -10.84 11.09 -7.79
N GLN A 241 -12.12 10.96 -7.45
CA GLN A 241 -12.59 11.01 -6.08
C GLN A 241 -12.25 9.69 -5.37
N LYS A 242 -11.78 9.76 -4.13
CA LYS A 242 -11.58 8.55 -3.30
C LYS A 242 -12.95 7.97 -2.91
N CYS A 243 -13.06 6.65 -2.94
CA CYS A 243 -14.33 5.96 -2.76
C CYS A 243 -14.13 4.59 -2.10
N ILE A 244 -15.25 4.02 -1.67
CA ILE A 244 -15.42 2.60 -1.36
C ILE A 244 -16.43 2.01 -2.33
N PHE A 245 -16.60 0.70 -2.30
CA PHE A 245 -17.53 0.00 -3.19
C PHE A 245 -18.51 -0.84 -2.40
N LYS A 246 -19.73 -0.97 -2.92
CA LYS A 246 -20.69 -1.97 -2.48
C LYS A 246 -21.01 -2.91 -3.63
N TYR A 247 -21.00 -4.20 -3.35
CA TYR A 247 -21.27 -5.23 -4.34
C TYR A 247 -22.48 -6.06 -3.95
N ASN A 248 -23.44 -6.12 -4.86
CA ASN A 248 -24.59 -7.04 -4.80
C ASN A 248 -24.97 -7.44 -6.22
N SER A 249 -24.19 -8.31 -6.85
CA SER A 249 -24.21 -8.65 -8.28
C SER A 249 -23.82 -7.48 -9.20
N ASP A 250 -23.89 -6.25 -8.73
CA ASP A 250 -23.39 -5.08 -9.41
C ASP A 250 -22.50 -4.22 -8.47
N ILE A 251 -21.60 -3.44 -9.05
CA ILE A 251 -20.65 -2.60 -8.32
C ILE A 251 -21.25 -1.20 -8.20
N GLN A 252 -21.44 -0.74 -6.98
CA GLN A 252 -21.83 0.61 -6.65
C GLN A 252 -20.61 1.37 -6.10
N ILE A 253 -20.32 2.53 -6.67
CA ILE A 253 -19.24 3.43 -6.24
C ILE A 253 -19.80 4.36 -5.18
N ILE A 254 -19.24 4.35 -3.97
CA ILE A 254 -19.65 5.19 -2.85
C ILE A 254 -18.50 6.17 -2.54
N PRO A 255 -18.63 7.45 -2.88
CA PRO A 255 -17.56 8.42 -2.64
C PRO A 255 -17.36 8.66 -1.14
N LEU A 256 -16.10 8.87 -0.75
CA LEU A 256 -15.75 9.35 0.59
C LEU A 256 -15.90 10.87 0.62
N GLU A 257 -16.44 11.38 1.72
CA GLU A 257 -16.65 12.83 1.93
C GLU A 257 -15.35 13.51 2.38
N PHE A 258 -14.61 12.83 3.27
CA PHE A 258 -13.32 13.32 3.70
C PHE A 258 -12.27 13.12 2.60
N GLN A 259 -11.98 14.20 1.91
CA GLN A 259 -10.96 14.21 0.85
C GLN A 259 -10.22 15.55 0.82
N ARG A 260 -8.90 15.50 0.65
CA ARG A 260 -8.13 16.70 0.30
C ARG A 260 -8.22 16.93 -1.20
N LYS A 261 -8.53 18.14 -1.61
CA LYS A 261 -8.42 18.53 -3.02
C LYS A 261 -6.97 18.42 -3.46
N ILE A 262 -6.75 17.83 -4.62
CA ILE A 262 -5.42 17.67 -5.19
C ILE A 262 -5.37 18.54 -6.45
N PHE A 263 -4.36 19.39 -6.52
CA PHE A 263 -4.03 20.15 -7.71
C PHE A 263 -2.73 19.59 -8.27
N TRP A 264 -2.79 19.16 -9.52
CA TRP A 264 -1.64 18.59 -10.23
C TRP A 264 -1.31 19.50 -11.42
N GLU A 265 -0.07 20.00 -11.48
CA GLU A 265 0.43 20.83 -12.59
C GLU A 265 1.79 20.35 -13.05
N GLU A 266 2.00 20.44 -14.36
CA GLU A 266 3.31 20.19 -14.99
C GLU A 266 3.75 21.43 -15.73
N TYR A 267 4.99 21.84 -15.50
CA TYR A 267 5.61 22.99 -16.16
C TYR A 267 6.95 22.60 -16.77
N GLU A 268 7.27 23.17 -17.91
CA GLU A 268 8.61 23.14 -18.46
C GLU A 268 9.49 24.16 -17.72
N PHE A 269 10.74 23.79 -17.46
CA PHE A 269 11.69 24.69 -16.81
C PHE A 269 11.98 25.90 -17.68
N GLY A 270 11.88 27.10 -17.10
CA GLY A 270 12.14 28.36 -17.80
C GLY A 270 12.47 29.50 -16.83
N PRO A 271 12.92 30.68 -17.33
CA PRO A 271 13.40 31.79 -16.51
C PRO A 271 12.33 32.30 -15.53
N ASN A 272 11.05 32.23 -15.86
CA ASN A 272 9.97 32.78 -15.06
C ASN A 272 9.20 31.67 -14.27
N ILE A 273 9.78 30.48 -14.13
CA ILE A 273 9.08 29.34 -13.50
C ILE A 273 8.62 29.63 -12.06
N LYS A 274 9.42 30.37 -11.30
CA LYS A 274 9.04 30.76 -9.93
C LYS A 274 7.78 31.61 -9.90
N ASP A 275 7.68 32.62 -10.78
CA ASP A 275 6.52 33.50 -10.83
C ASP A 275 5.27 32.78 -11.29
N ILE A 276 5.41 31.86 -12.25
CA ILE A 276 4.30 31.00 -12.71
C ILE A 276 3.76 30.17 -11.56
N ILE A 277 4.63 29.52 -10.80
CA ILE A 277 4.25 28.70 -9.64
C ILE A 277 3.58 29.55 -8.56
N LEU A 278 4.16 30.72 -8.23
CA LEU A 278 3.61 31.63 -7.23
C LEU A 278 2.20 32.08 -7.63
N ASN A 279 2.02 32.54 -8.86
CA ASN A 279 0.72 32.98 -9.37
C ASN A 279 -0.30 31.83 -9.32
N PHE A 280 0.09 30.61 -9.71
CA PHE A 280 -0.79 29.45 -9.63
C PHE A 280 -1.24 29.18 -8.18
N ILE A 281 -0.31 29.09 -7.23
CA ILE A 281 -0.64 28.84 -5.83
C ILE A 281 -1.53 29.94 -5.26
N GLU A 282 -1.35 31.19 -5.66
CA GLU A 282 -2.18 32.33 -5.23
C GLU A 282 -3.64 32.20 -5.67
N THR A 283 -3.91 31.60 -6.83
CA THR A 283 -5.27 31.39 -7.32
C THR A 283 -6.04 30.32 -6.52
N ILE A 284 -5.36 29.41 -5.83
CA ILE A 284 -6.00 28.31 -5.10
C ILE A 284 -6.61 28.84 -3.82
N SER A 285 -7.91 28.55 -3.63
CA SER A 285 -8.64 28.89 -2.41
C SER A 285 -8.20 28.01 -1.23
N THR A 286 -8.12 28.60 -0.06
CA THR A 286 -7.93 27.85 1.19
C THR A 286 -9.14 26.99 1.48
N SER A 287 -8.93 25.75 1.91
CA SER A 287 -9.99 24.84 2.35
C SER A 287 -9.59 24.11 3.63
N LYS A 288 -10.55 23.50 4.28
CA LYS A 288 -10.30 22.55 5.38
C LYS A 288 -10.90 21.22 4.96
N PRO A 289 -10.10 20.15 4.92
CA PRO A 289 -8.64 20.11 5.12
C PRO A 289 -7.87 20.87 4.03
N LYS A 290 -6.63 21.31 4.32
CA LYS A 290 -5.78 22.00 3.34
C LYS A 290 -5.60 21.16 2.07
N PRO A 291 -5.67 21.78 0.88
CA PRO A 291 -5.45 21.07 -0.38
C PRO A 291 -3.99 20.65 -0.51
N ILE A 292 -3.76 19.67 -1.38
CA ILE A 292 -2.43 19.22 -1.79
C ILE A 292 -2.13 19.80 -3.17
N ILE A 293 -1.00 20.46 -3.31
CA ILE A 293 -0.52 20.99 -4.58
C ILE A 293 0.71 20.18 -4.98
N ASN A 294 0.63 19.48 -6.09
CA ASN A 294 1.75 18.72 -6.63
C ASN A 294 2.17 19.33 -7.96
N ILE A 295 3.38 19.88 -8.00
CA ILE A 295 3.94 20.54 -9.18
C ILE A 295 5.11 19.70 -9.67
N LYS A 296 5.09 19.35 -10.95
CA LYS A 296 6.20 18.69 -11.64
C LYS A 296 6.87 19.67 -12.58
N ILE A 297 8.18 19.90 -12.42
CA ILE A 297 8.98 20.75 -13.30
C ILE A 297 9.87 19.86 -14.15
N LYS A 298 9.67 19.86 -15.47
CA LYS A 298 10.45 19.10 -16.44
C LYS A 298 11.63 19.89 -16.97
N GLY A 299 12.69 19.22 -17.42
CA GLY A 299 13.84 19.84 -18.10
C GLY A 299 14.73 20.65 -17.18
N VAL A 300 14.79 20.32 -15.89
CA VAL A 300 15.69 21.01 -14.93
C VAL A 300 17.12 20.50 -15.13
N LYS A 301 18.05 21.38 -15.54
CA LYS A 301 19.46 21.03 -15.65
C LYS A 301 20.08 20.86 -14.25
N LYS A 302 20.96 19.87 -14.12
CA LYS A 302 21.61 19.47 -12.86
C LYS A 302 22.32 20.65 -12.14
N ASP A 303 22.85 21.59 -12.91
CA ASP A 303 23.61 22.75 -12.42
C ASP A 303 22.71 23.91 -11.93
N LEU A 304 21.39 23.83 -12.19
CA LEU A 304 20.43 24.87 -11.81
C LEU A 304 19.50 24.38 -10.68
N LEU A 305 20.08 24.18 -9.51
CA LEU A 305 19.32 23.86 -8.29
C LEU A 305 18.52 25.09 -7.84
N LEU A 306 17.29 25.20 -8.35
CA LEU A 306 16.32 26.18 -7.86
C LEU A 306 15.97 25.85 -6.40
N ASN A 307 16.21 26.80 -5.52
CA ASN A 307 15.70 26.71 -4.15
C ASN A 307 14.21 27.07 -4.16
N LEU A 308 13.35 26.04 -4.18
CA LEU A 308 11.88 26.19 -4.17
C LEU A 308 11.29 25.99 -2.77
N SER A 309 12.11 25.64 -1.78
CA SER A 309 11.66 25.45 -0.39
C SER A 309 11.12 26.76 0.23
N GLU A 310 11.55 27.93 -0.26
CA GLU A 310 10.97 29.19 0.15
C GLU A 310 9.48 29.33 -0.23
N ILE A 311 9.10 28.78 -1.39
CA ILE A 311 7.71 28.79 -1.85
C ILE A 311 6.88 27.86 -0.98
N GLU A 312 7.38 26.64 -0.72
CA GLU A 312 6.72 25.67 0.15
C GLU A 312 6.48 26.24 1.54
N ASN A 313 7.49 26.88 2.14
CA ASN A 313 7.40 27.52 3.45
C ASN A 313 6.43 28.70 3.46
N LYS A 314 6.49 29.58 2.45
CA LYS A 314 5.63 30.78 2.35
C LYS A 314 4.14 30.42 2.35
N PHE A 315 3.77 29.34 1.69
CA PHE A 315 2.38 28.93 1.53
C PHE A 315 1.96 27.72 2.39
N SER A 316 2.81 27.29 3.32
CA SER A 316 2.52 26.14 4.22
C SER A 316 1.22 26.27 4.99
N ASN A 317 0.79 27.51 5.31
CA ASN A 317 -0.51 27.75 5.96
C ASN A 317 -1.71 27.55 5.02
N LYS A 318 -1.51 27.64 3.70
CA LYS A 318 -2.56 27.61 2.69
C LYS A 318 -2.76 26.22 2.12
N ALA A 319 -1.69 25.49 1.84
CA ALA A 319 -1.69 24.19 1.17
C ALA A 319 -0.48 23.34 1.59
N ILE A 320 -0.58 22.04 1.35
CA ILE A 320 0.55 21.11 1.39
C ILE A 320 1.15 21.08 -0.01
N ILE A 321 2.36 21.58 -0.16
CA ILE A 321 2.98 21.79 -1.48
C ILE A 321 4.13 20.81 -1.66
N ASN A 322 4.10 20.09 -2.78
CA ASN A 322 5.17 19.22 -3.22
C ASN A 322 5.66 19.68 -4.59
N ILE A 323 6.91 20.07 -4.70
CA ILE A 323 7.52 20.49 -5.97
C ILE A 323 8.57 19.46 -6.39
N ASN A 324 8.24 18.65 -7.36
CA ASN A 324 9.10 17.61 -7.91
C ASN A 324 9.84 18.15 -9.15
N LYS A 325 11.16 18.02 -9.15
CA LYS A 325 12.01 18.39 -10.28
C LYS A 325 12.35 17.13 -11.06
N ASP A 326 11.92 17.08 -12.32
CA ASP A 326 12.39 16.08 -13.26
C ASP A 326 13.71 16.63 -13.82
N ILE A 327 14.83 16.29 -13.14
CA ILE A 327 16.16 16.61 -13.64
C ILE A 327 16.31 15.81 -14.93
N GLU A 328 16.82 16.43 -15.99
CA GLU A 328 17.26 15.70 -17.19
C GLU A 328 18.25 14.63 -16.74
N ALA A 329 17.72 13.52 -16.27
CA ALA A 329 18.49 12.32 -16.01
C ALA A 329 18.89 11.75 -17.35
N GLU A 330 20.07 11.16 -17.41
CA GLU A 330 20.53 10.18 -18.37
C GLU A 330 19.34 9.51 -19.04
N THR A 331 19.32 9.48 -20.33
CA THR A 331 18.17 9.06 -21.12
C THR A 331 17.57 7.77 -20.54
N LEU A 332 16.27 7.57 -20.67
CA LEU A 332 15.60 6.33 -20.22
C LEU A 332 16.36 5.08 -20.69
N GLN A 333 17.08 5.18 -21.82
CA GLN A 333 18.00 4.17 -22.34
C GLN A 333 19.20 3.92 -21.44
N GLU A 334 19.85 4.95 -20.89
CA GLU A 334 21.01 4.78 -19.98
C GLU A 334 20.58 4.17 -18.63
N GLN A 335 19.39 4.52 -18.14
CA GLN A 335 18.80 3.87 -16.96
C GLN A 335 18.42 2.42 -17.26
N LEU A 336 17.85 2.13 -18.44
CA LEU A 336 17.54 0.77 -18.88
C LEU A 336 18.81 -0.06 -19.10
N GLU A 337 19.87 0.53 -19.63
CA GLU A 337 21.16 -0.15 -19.81
C GLU A 337 21.84 -0.43 -18.47
N SER A 338 21.83 0.52 -17.52
CA SER A 338 22.37 0.30 -16.18
C SER A 338 21.60 -0.80 -15.42
N ILE A 339 20.25 -0.82 -15.52
CA ILE A 339 19.42 -1.87 -14.93
C ILE A 339 19.63 -3.23 -15.64
N LYS A 340 19.82 -3.24 -16.97
CA LYS A 340 20.14 -4.48 -17.71
C LYS A 340 21.49 -5.03 -17.30
N THR A 341 22.52 -4.19 -17.21
CA THR A 341 23.86 -4.57 -16.77
C THR A 341 23.83 -5.15 -15.35
N LEU A 342 23.08 -4.51 -14.43
CA LEU A 342 22.86 -4.99 -13.07
C LEU A 342 22.13 -6.34 -13.03
N ARG A 343 21.19 -6.61 -13.95
CA ARG A 343 20.49 -7.91 -14.07
C ARG A 343 21.36 -9.00 -14.67
N GLU A 344 22.27 -8.65 -15.58
CA GLU A 344 23.20 -9.60 -16.22
C GLU A 344 24.30 -10.08 -15.25
N GLU A 345 24.63 -9.31 -14.21
CA GLU A 345 25.63 -9.66 -13.19
C GLU A 345 25.21 -10.80 -12.24
N LYS A 346 23.98 -11.32 -12.33
CA LYS A 346 23.42 -12.43 -11.49
C LYS A 346 23.69 -12.32 -9.99
N LEU A 347 23.83 -11.10 -9.47
CA LEU A 347 24.04 -10.85 -8.05
C LEU A 347 22.78 -11.11 -7.23
N SER A 348 22.92 -11.61 -6.02
CA SER A 348 21.81 -11.69 -5.07
C SER A 348 21.30 -10.28 -4.67
N PRO A 349 20.08 -10.15 -4.13
CA PRO A 349 19.59 -8.86 -3.63
C PRO A 349 20.51 -8.23 -2.57
N GLU A 350 21.15 -9.06 -1.74
CA GLU A 350 22.13 -8.65 -0.74
C GLU A 350 23.38 -8.10 -1.40
N GLU A 351 23.96 -8.81 -2.36
CA GLU A 351 25.14 -8.35 -3.11
C GLU A 351 24.87 -7.07 -3.89
N HIS A 352 23.65 -6.92 -4.41
CA HIS A 352 23.19 -5.68 -5.06
C HIS A 352 23.10 -4.51 -4.08
N GLY A 353 22.50 -4.75 -2.91
CA GLY A 353 22.39 -3.78 -1.85
C GLY A 353 23.76 -3.32 -1.33
N LEU A 354 24.67 -4.26 -1.15
CA LEU A 354 26.07 -4.02 -0.78
C LEU A 354 26.80 -3.15 -1.81
N LYS A 355 26.65 -3.47 -3.10
CA LYS A 355 27.27 -2.71 -4.20
C LYS A 355 26.77 -1.26 -4.25
N ILE A 356 25.45 -1.03 -4.13
CA ILE A 356 24.86 0.29 -4.08
C ILE A 356 25.35 1.08 -2.85
N LEU A 357 25.42 0.43 -1.69
CA LEU A 357 25.92 1.04 -0.46
C LEU A 357 27.38 1.40 -0.60
N GLN A 358 28.21 0.53 -1.17
CA GLN A 358 29.63 0.78 -1.46
C GLN A 358 29.83 1.98 -2.38
N GLU A 359 29.07 2.10 -3.45
CA GLU A 359 29.15 3.24 -4.37
C GLU A 359 28.76 4.55 -3.73
N LYS A 360 27.71 4.55 -2.91
CA LYS A 360 27.27 5.75 -2.18
C LYS A 360 28.28 6.16 -1.10
N LEU A 361 28.84 5.21 -0.36
CA LEU A 361 29.80 5.51 0.71
C LEU A 361 31.20 5.88 0.20
N LYS A 362 31.61 5.48 -1.03
CA LYS A 362 32.83 5.97 -1.66
C LYS A 362 32.90 7.50 -1.73
N GLN A 363 31.77 8.17 -1.79
CA GLN A 363 31.68 9.63 -1.82
C GLN A 363 32.03 10.29 -0.47
N PHE A 364 32.00 9.54 0.64
CA PHE A 364 32.14 10.07 2.00
C PHE A 364 33.48 9.74 2.68
N ASN A 365 34.41 9.06 2.01
CA ASN A 365 35.76 8.77 2.54
C ASN A 365 35.77 8.17 3.97
N CYS A 366 34.75 7.37 4.31
CA CYS A 366 34.62 6.73 5.62
C CYS A 366 35.42 5.44 5.65
N GLY A 367 36.37 5.32 6.61
CA GLY A 367 37.20 4.10 6.83
C GLY A 367 36.44 2.94 7.50
N ILE A 368 35.16 2.76 7.19
CA ILE A 368 34.25 1.82 7.84
C ILE A 368 34.11 0.59 6.93
N LYS A 369 34.09 -0.60 7.53
CA LYS A 369 33.79 -1.84 6.83
C LYS A 369 32.29 -1.87 6.50
N ILE A 370 32.01 -1.82 5.20
CA ILE A 370 30.67 -1.66 4.65
C ILE A 370 29.80 -2.89 4.93
N ASP A 371 30.40 -4.07 4.95
CA ASP A 371 29.73 -5.34 5.21
C ASP A 371 29.09 -5.37 6.60
N GLU A 372 29.78 -4.83 7.62
CA GLU A 372 29.27 -4.75 8.99
C GLU A 372 28.05 -3.81 9.11
N ILE A 373 28.00 -2.71 8.35
CA ILE A 373 26.86 -1.78 8.36
C ILE A 373 25.68 -2.34 7.59
N PHE A 374 25.92 -3.10 6.54
CA PHE A 374 24.87 -3.62 5.68
C PHE A 374 23.95 -4.57 6.44
N ASP A 375 24.50 -5.48 7.23
CA ASP A 375 23.73 -6.43 8.03
C ASP A 375 22.83 -5.69 9.05
N TYR A 376 23.36 -4.67 9.72
CA TYR A 376 22.57 -3.85 10.66
C TYR A 376 21.50 -2.99 9.97
N LEU A 377 21.74 -2.54 8.71
CA LEU A 377 20.73 -1.85 7.91
C LEU A 377 19.60 -2.80 7.52
N VAL A 378 19.92 -4.03 7.16
CA VAL A 378 18.93 -5.06 6.83
C VAL A 378 18.08 -5.43 8.05
N GLU A 379 18.69 -5.48 9.22
CA GLU A 379 18.02 -5.76 10.49
C GLU A 379 17.25 -4.56 11.06
N GLY A 380 17.51 -3.34 10.54
CA GLY A 380 16.84 -2.11 10.96
C GLY A 380 17.36 -1.53 12.27
N ASP A 381 18.56 -1.91 12.71
CA ASP A 381 19.17 -1.40 13.95
C ASP A 381 19.89 -0.05 13.73
N ILE A 382 19.07 1.00 13.55
CA ILE A 382 19.53 2.36 13.28
C ILE A 382 20.43 2.89 14.42
N ASN A 383 20.17 2.53 15.67
CA ASN A 383 20.94 2.99 16.81
C ASN A 383 22.37 2.43 16.81
N LEU A 384 22.52 1.16 16.43
CA LEU A 384 23.84 0.55 16.32
C LEU A 384 24.64 1.16 15.16
N ILE A 385 24.00 1.38 14.02
CA ILE A 385 24.61 2.07 12.88
C ILE A 385 25.07 3.47 13.25
N PHE A 386 24.23 4.24 13.95
CA PHE A 386 24.57 5.60 14.40
C PHE A 386 25.79 5.57 15.33
N ASN A 387 25.86 4.62 16.26
CA ASN A 387 27.00 4.48 17.16
C ASN A 387 28.28 4.06 16.44
N ILE A 388 28.20 3.20 15.43
CA ILE A 388 29.34 2.84 14.56
C ILE A 388 29.83 4.06 13.81
N LEU A 389 28.91 4.83 13.20
CA LEU A 389 29.24 6.03 12.41
C LEU A 389 29.81 7.18 13.25
N THR A 390 29.38 7.30 14.50
CA THR A 390 29.84 8.37 15.42
C THR A 390 31.07 7.99 16.26
N GLY A 391 31.59 6.76 16.11
CA GLY A 391 32.79 6.29 16.83
C GLY A 391 32.57 6.04 18.32
N ASN A 392 31.35 5.80 18.75
CA ASN A 392 30.99 5.59 20.16
C ASN A 392 31.32 4.14 20.57
N GLN A 393 32.56 3.88 21.02
CA GLN A 393 33.11 2.54 21.27
C GLN A 393 32.47 1.78 22.44
N GLN A 394 31.74 2.42 23.35
CA GLN A 394 31.14 1.75 24.51
C GLN A 394 30.01 0.79 24.14
N THR A 395 29.26 1.07 23.09
CA THR A 395 28.10 0.24 22.66
C THR A 395 28.50 -0.94 21.77
N LEU A 396 29.67 -0.88 21.11
CA LEU A 396 30.18 -1.99 20.29
C LEU A 396 30.47 -3.26 21.11
N LYS A 397 30.92 -3.12 22.34
CA LYS A 397 31.19 -4.27 23.26
C LYS A 397 29.89 -4.89 23.78
N GLU A 398 28.85 -4.13 23.99
CA GLU A 398 27.54 -4.63 24.47
C GLU A 398 26.75 -5.32 23.37
N GLY A 399 26.86 -4.86 22.12
CA GLY A 399 26.25 -5.49 20.95
C GLY A 399 26.85 -6.87 20.64
N LEU A 400 28.15 -6.98 20.64
CA LEU A 400 28.87 -8.24 20.38
C LEU A 400 28.59 -9.33 21.44
N ASN A 401 28.31 -8.95 22.69
CA ASN A 401 27.99 -9.89 23.76
C ASN A 401 26.54 -10.43 23.69
N LYS A 402 25.65 -9.80 23.00
CA LYS A 402 24.27 -10.30 22.78
C LYS A 402 24.17 -11.47 21.79
N TRP A 403 25.19 -11.69 20.99
CA TRP A 403 25.25 -12.77 19.99
C TRP A 403 26.16 -13.94 20.38
N ALA A 404 26.79 -13.86 21.52
CA ALA A 404 27.71 -14.89 22.03
C ALA A 404 27.09 -15.79 23.11
N THR A 405 25.81 -15.64 23.39
CA THR A 405 24.99 -16.54 24.19
C THR A 405 23.74 -16.95 23.42
#